data_58147e25afe3a3ec765465a4f15d6997
#
_entry.id   58147e25afe3a3ec765465a4f15d6997
#
_cell.length_a   1.000
_cell.length_b   1.000
_cell.length_c   1.000
_cell.angle_alpha   90.00
_cell.angle_beta   90.00
_cell.angle_gamma   90.00
#
_symmetry.space_group_name_H-M   'P 1'
#
loop_
_entity.id
_entity.type
_entity.pdbx_description
1 polymer ?
#
loop_
_entity_poly.entity_id
_entity_poly.type
_entity_poly.pdbx_seq_one_letter_code
_entity_poly.pdbx_strand_id
1 'polypeptide(L)'
;MKKSIAFFMISMLLIGLTGCQNSQNQEKATEASTETAASSAAASVKTVSKGDVEMDYCVFGSGKKTFVILPGLSVHSVMGLADSIADAYKDFAEEYTVYVFDRSKNLKEGYTVKNMAEDTAVAMEALHIKDADIFGASQGGMIAMYVAIDHPELVHKMVLGSTLAKPNDTFDQIVDEWLQLAEKKDEKGLLESFVDNVYSEATLKAYRETLISSNEGITDEEYQRFIIMAQACQTFNCYDQLSSIQCPVLVLGAENDQIVTAEGSKQIAEALDCEIYLYDKNYGHGVYDEAADYKQRCLDFFSEN
;
A
#
# COMPACT_ATOMS: atom_id res chain seq x y z
N MET A 1 -15.27 -18.79 21.11
CA MET A 1 -15.41 -17.78 20.05
C MET A 1 -14.39 -16.70 20.32
N LYS A 2 -13.17 -16.84 19.77
CA LYS A 2 -12.12 -15.82 19.85
C LYS A 2 -12.39 -14.83 18.71
N LYS A 3 -12.68 -13.58 19.04
CA LYS A 3 -12.76 -12.51 18.05
C LYS A 3 -11.34 -12.20 17.61
N SER A 4 -11.00 -12.55 16.37
CA SER A 4 -9.78 -12.07 15.71
C SER A 4 -9.93 -10.58 15.54
N ILE A 5 -9.16 -9.81 16.31
CA ILE A 5 -8.97 -8.39 16.09
C ILE A 5 -7.80 -8.30 15.10
N ALA A 6 -8.12 -8.20 13.82
CA ALA A 6 -7.14 -7.86 12.81
C ALA A 6 -6.71 -6.42 13.05
N PHE A 7 -5.52 -6.23 13.61
CA PHE A 7 -4.90 -4.92 13.74
C PHE A 7 -4.13 -4.65 12.45
N PHE A 8 -4.72 -3.87 11.58
CA PHE A 8 -4.01 -3.24 10.50
C PHE A 8 -3.64 -1.84 10.93
N MET A 9 -2.40 -1.52 10.70
CA MET A 9 -1.77 -0.21 10.75
C MET A 9 -2.53 0.86 11.50
N ILE A 10 -1.96 1.16 12.63
CA ILE A 10 -2.46 2.15 13.57
C ILE A 10 -2.36 3.50 12.89
N SER A 11 -3.49 4.01 12.45
CA SER A 11 -3.66 5.46 12.33
C SER A 11 -3.50 6.02 13.74
N MET A 12 -2.28 6.39 14.13
CA MET A 12 -2.06 7.09 15.38
C MET A 12 -2.77 8.42 15.34
N LEU A 13 -3.90 8.47 16.03
CA LEU A 13 -4.45 9.72 16.54
C LEU A 13 -3.50 10.20 17.63
N LEU A 14 -2.51 11.01 17.27
CA LEU A 14 -1.77 11.83 18.24
C LEU A 14 -2.71 12.91 18.77
N ILE A 15 -3.53 12.54 19.76
CA ILE A 15 -4.18 13.53 20.63
C ILE A 15 -3.06 14.11 21.50
N GLY A 16 -2.72 15.35 21.24
CA GLY A 16 -1.78 16.12 22.03
C GLY A 16 -2.21 16.16 23.49
N LEU A 17 -1.46 15.49 24.35
CA LEU A 17 -1.51 15.68 25.79
C LEU A 17 -0.78 16.97 26.15
N THR A 18 -1.50 18.09 26.14
CA THR A 18 -1.12 19.25 26.98
C THR A 18 -1.82 19.07 28.29
N GLY A 19 -1.04 18.70 29.30
CA GLY A 19 -1.53 18.67 30.66
C GLY A 19 -1.81 20.06 31.17
N CYS A 20 -2.94 20.23 31.86
CA CYS A 20 -3.08 21.14 33.01
C CYS A 20 -4.17 20.63 33.95
N GLN A 21 -3.79 20.52 35.19
CA GLN A 21 -4.64 20.21 36.34
C GLN A 21 -5.68 21.33 36.60
N ASN A 22 -6.87 21.00 36.98
CA ASN A 22 -7.52 21.20 38.28
C ASN A 22 -9.03 21.48 38.23
N SER A 23 -9.71 20.78 39.16
CA SER A 23 -10.88 21.20 39.98
C SER A 23 -12.27 21.26 39.34
N GLN A 24 -13.06 20.29 39.78
CA GLN A 24 -14.46 20.35 40.28
C GLN A 24 -15.32 21.55 39.87
N ASN A 25 -16.41 21.27 39.13
CA ASN A 25 -17.77 21.47 39.63
C ASN A 25 -18.83 20.93 38.67
N GLN A 26 -19.86 20.39 39.31
CA GLN A 26 -21.10 19.89 38.69
C GLN A 26 -21.94 21.05 38.12
N GLU A 27 -22.68 20.73 37.14
CA GLU A 27 -24.11 20.89 36.86
C GLU A 27 -24.49 21.49 35.52
N LYS A 28 -25.43 20.74 34.94
CA LYS A 28 -26.53 21.11 34.04
C LYS A 28 -26.32 21.09 32.53
N ALA A 29 -27.04 20.13 32.05
CA ALA A 29 -27.54 19.92 30.70
C ALA A 29 -27.98 21.17 29.95
N THR A 30 -27.76 21.22 28.64
CA THR A 30 -28.83 21.28 27.64
C THR A 30 -28.26 21.39 26.23
N GLU A 31 -28.87 20.56 25.40
CA GLU A 31 -29.07 20.67 23.95
C GLU A 31 -27.95 20.31 22.97
N ALA A 32 -28.26 19.26 22.32
CA ALA A 32 -27.75 18.63 21.12
C ALA A 32 -27.43 19.63 20.00
N SER A 33 -26.18 19.65 19.60
CA SER A 33 -25.82 19.82 18.23
C SER A 33 -25.57 18.43 17.65
N THR A 34 -26.49 17.94 16.87
CA THR A 34 -26.34 16.80 16.00
C THR A 34 -25.31 17.17 14.94
N GLU A 35 -24.02 16.96 15.22
CA GLU A 35 -23.05 16.76 14.17
C GLU A 35 -23.43 15.44 13.52
N THR A 36 -23.98 15.53 12.33
CA THR A 36 -24.11 14.41 11.40
C THR A 36 -22.68 13.93 11.13
N ALA A 37 -22.26 12.92 11.87
CA ALA A 37 -21.10 12.11 11.50
C ALA A 37 -21.39 11.62 10.07
N ALA A 38 -20.61 12.08 9.10
CA ALA A 38 -20.60 11.51 7.77
C ALA A 38 -20.32 10.04 7.96
N SER A 39 -21.29 9.20 7.65
CA SER A 39 -21.14 7.75 7.61
C SER A 39 -20.01 7.45 6.63
N SER A 40 -18.84 7.06 7.12
CA SER A 40 -17.82 6.47 6.29
C SER A 40 -18.49 5.27 5.61
N ALA A 41 -18.61 5.30 4.29
CA ALA A 41 -19.16 4.17 3.57
C ALA A 41 -18.28 2.95 3.88
N ALA A 42 -18.86 1.93 4.53
CA ALA A 42 -18.15 0.70 4.86
C ALA A 42 -17.53 0.12 3.58
N ALA A 43 -16.27 -0.34 3.69
CA ALA A 43 -15.60 -0.97 2.56
C ALA A 43 -16.37 -2.22 2.12
N SER A 44 -16.52 -2.40 0.82
CA SER A 44 -17.17 -3.58 0.24
C SER A 44 -16.13 -4.41 -0.49
N VAL A 45 -15.86 -5.61 0.02
CA VAL A 45 -14.98 -6.59 -0.65
C VAL A 45 -15.79 -7.32 -1.72
N LYS A 46 -15.24 -7.37 -2.93
CA LYS A 46 -15.83 -7.98 -4.13
C LYS A 46 -14.77 -8.73 -4.91
N THR A 47 -15.22 -9.53 -5.87
CA THR A 47 -14.36 -10.22 -6.83
C THR A 47 -14.70 -9.75 -8.24
N VAL A 48 -13.68 -9.45 -9.05
CA VAL A 48 -13.80 -9.22 -10.49
C VAL A 48 -13.23 -10.44 -11.22
N SER A 49 -13.94 -10.86 -12.29
CA SER A 49 -13.50 -11.97 -13.13
C SER A 49 -13.64 -11.60 -14.61
N LYS A 50 -12.54 -11.75 -15.38
CA LYS A 50 -12.52 -11.54 -16.83
C LYS A 50 -11.45 -12.44 -17.47
N GLY A 51 -11.84 -13.37 -18.31
CA GLY A 51 -10.92 -14.37 -18.85
C GLY A 51 -10.35 -15.26 -17.75
N ASP A 52 -9.01 -15.37 -17.71
CA ASP A 52 -8.27 -16.11 -16.69
C ASP A 52 -8.00 -15.31 -15.42
N VAL A 53 -8.34 -14.02 -15.41
CA VAL A 53 -8.13 -13.14 -14.24
C VAL A 53 -9.31 -13.27 -13.29
N GLU A 54 -9.03 -13.63 -12.05
CA GLU A 54 -9.94 -13.54 -10.91
C GLU A 54 -9.23 -12.81 -9.78
N MET A 55 -9.74 -11.65 -9.38
CA MET A 55 -9.06 -10.77 -8.44
C MET A 55 -10.05 -10.20 -7.43
N ASP A 56 -9.69 -10.27 -6.16
CA ASP A 56 -10.45 -9.59 -5.11
C ASP A 56 -10.03 -8.13 -5.01
N TYR A 57 -11.00 -7.29 -4.73
CA TYR A 57 -10.80 -5.87 -4.50
C TYR A 57 -11.77 -5.35 -3.45
N CYS A 58 -11.39 -4.30 -2.75
CA CYS A 58 -12.36 -3.56 -1.97
C CYS A 58 -12.65 -2.19 -2.61
N VAL A 59 -13.87 -1.69 -2.39
CA VAL A 59 -14.30 -0.40 -2.90
C VAL A 59 -15.04 0.37 -1.82
N PHE A 60 -14.75 1.67 -1.73
CA PHE A 60 -15.38 2.61 -0.81
C PHE A 60 -15.38 4.03 -1.41
N GLY A 61 -16.08 4.96 -0.75
CA GLY A 61 -16.29 6.30 -1.29
C GLY A 61 -17.36 6.33 -2.38
N SER A 62 -17.73 7.53 -2.82
CA SER A 62 -18.79 7.76 -3.80
C SER A 62 -18.54 8.95 -4.71
N GLY A 63 -17.30 9.44 -4.72
CA GLY A 63 -16.88 10.55 -5.58
C GLY A 63 -16.87 10.17 -7.06
N LYS A 64 -16.70 11.18 -7.90
CA LYS A 64 -16.73 11.01 -9.36
C LYS A 64 -15.39 10.64 -9.96
N LYS A 65 -14.30 11.00 -9.28
CA LYS A 65 -12.95 10.62 -9.67
C LYS A 65 -12.69 9.18 -9.26
N THR A 66 -11.75 8.52 -9.90
CA THR A 66 -11.35 7.16 -9.55
C THR A 66 -9.96 7.16 -8.95
N PHE A 67 -9.81 6.54 -7.79
CA PHE A 67 -8.52 6.31 -7.14
C PHE A 67 -8.26 4.83 -6.97
N VAL A 68 -7.11 4.37 -7.45
CA VAL A 68 -6.69 2.97 -7.37
C VAL A 68 -5.49 2.86 -6.45
N ILE A 69 -5.56 1.97 -5.47
CA ILE A 69 -4.47 1.64 -4.56
C ILE A 69 -3.96 0.25 -4.89
N LEU A 70 -2.66 0.15 -5.17
CA LEU A 70 -1.94 -1.09 -5.41
C LEU A 70 -0.98 -1.34 -4.23
N PRO A 71 -1.32 -2.24 -3.30
CA PRO A 71 -0.52 -2.53 -2.12
C PRO A 71 0.84 -3.16 -2.44
N GLY A 72 1.75 -3.13 -1.48
CA GLY A 72 3.04 -3.81 -1.55
C GLY A 72 2.92 -5.34 -1.49
N LEU A 73 4.06 -6.02 -1.45
CA LEU A 73 4.14 -7.44 -1.15
C LEU A 73 3.59 -7.69 0.26
N SER A 74 2.76 -8.70 0.41
CA SER A 74 2.15 -9.08 1.68
C SER A 74 2.03 -10.59 1.79
N VAL A 75 2.07 -11.11 3.01
CA VAL A 75 1.90 -12.55 3.27
C VAL A 75 0.41 -12.92 3.12
N HIS A 76 -0.46 -12.17 3.78
CA HIS A 76 -1.91 -12.35 3.69
C HIS A 76 -2.55 -11.47 2.61
N SER A 77 -3.77 -11.84 2.22
CA SER A 77 -4.58 -10.96 1.39
C SER A 77 -4.90 -9.65 2.12
N VAL A 78 -4.74 -8.54 1.42
CA VAL A 78 -5.07 -7.21 1.95
C VAL A 78 -6.58 -7.00 2.12
N MET A 79 -7.40 -7.88 1.58
CA MET A 79 -8.86 -7.80 1.72
C MET A 79 -9.35 -7.98 3.16
N GLY A 80 -8.59 -8.69 3.99
CA GLY A 80 -8.85 -8.76 5.44
C GLY A 80 -8.80 -7.42 6.16
N LEU A 81 -8.31 -6.39 5.51
CA LEU A 81 -7.97 -5.08 6.03
C LEU A 81 -8.82 -3.95 5.42
N ALA A 82 -9.81 -4.34 4.61
CA ALA A 82 -10.62 -3.42 3.82
C ALA A 82 -11.18 -2.23 4.63
N ASP A 83 -11.76 -2.50 5.80
CA ASP A 83 -12.31 -1.44 6.65
C ASP A 83 -11.24 -0.50 7.21
N SER A 84 -10.07 -1.03 7.58
CA SER A 84 -8.94 -0.23 8.07
C SER A 84 -8.35 0.63 6.97
N ILE A 85 -8.25 0.10 5.75
CA ILE A 85 -7.82 0.88 4.58
C ILE A 85 -8.82 1.98 4.28
N ALA A 86 -10.12 1.68 4.30
CA ALA A 86 -11.16 2.68 4.08
C ALA A 86 -11.11 3.81 5.13
N ASP A 87 -10.86 3.50 6.39
CA ASP A 87 -10.68 4.53 7.42
C ASP A 87 -9.42 5.36 7.18
N ALA A 88 -8.31 4.71 6.80
CA ALA A 88 -7.04 5.39 6.52
C ALA A 88 -7.11 6.35 5.32
N TYR A 89 -7.95 6.05 4.33
CA TYR A 89 -8.14 6.85 3.12
C TYR A 89 -9.50 7.54 3.05
N LYS A 90 -10.17 7.74 4.19
CA LYS A 90 -11.52 8.35 4.26
C LYS A 90 -11.59 9.76 3.67
N ASP A 91 -10.50 10.53 3.75
CA ASP A 91 -10.43 11.89 3.23
C ASP A 91 -10.51 11.92 1.69
N PHE A 92 -10.25 10.79 1.02
CA PHE A 92 -10.47 10.66 -0.43
C PHE A 92 -11.92 10.34 -0.79
N ALA A 93 -12.71 9.77 0.13
CA ALA A 93 -13.99 9.14 -0.16
C ALA A 93 -15.08 10.10 -0.66
N GLU A 94 -14.94 11.41 -0.43
CA GLU A 94 -15.88 12.44 -0.91
C GLU A 94 -15.71 12.73 -2.40
N GLU A 95 -14.45 12.85 -2.86
CA GLU A 95 -14.13 13.18 -4.26
C GLU A 95 -13.95 11.94 -5.13
N TYR A 96 -13.55 10.82 -4.52
CA TYR A 96 -13.16 9.59 -5.20
C TYR A 96 -14.06 8.41 -4.88
N THR A 97 -14.24 7.55 -5.87
CA THR A 97 -14.51 6.13 -5.65
C THR A 97 -13.16 5.43 -5.60
N VAL A 98 -12.83 4.86 -4.45
CA VAL A 98 -11.52 4.25 -4.17
C VAL A 98 -11.59 2.75 -4.37
N TYR A 99 -10.67 2.21 -5.14
CA TYR A 99 -10.50 0.77 -5.37
C TYR A 99 -9.15 0.32 -4.82
N VAL A 100 -9.13 -0.74 -4.04
CA VAL A 100 -7.89 -1.39 -3.60
C VAL A 100 -7.88 -2.78 -4.20
N PHE A 101 -6.93 -3.07 -5.07
CA PHE A 101 -6.81 -4.38 -5.69
C PHE A 101 -5.84 -5.28 -4.92
N ASP A 102 -6.22 -6.54 -4.74
CA ASP A 102 -5.28 -7.60 -4.36
C ASP A 102 -4.54 -8.10 -5.61
N ARG A 103 -3.85 -9.21 -5.52
CA ARG A 103 -3.29 -9.93 -6.67
C ARG A 103 -4.28 -10.96 -7.19
N SER A 104 -4.14 -11.33 -8.46
CA SER A 104 -4.91 -12.41 -9.06
C SER A 104 -4.85 -13.67 -8.19
N LYS A 105 -5.96 -14.39 -8.06
CA LYS A 105 -6.02 -15.70 -7.39
C LYS A 105 -5.28 -16.79 -8.18
N ASN A 106 -5.07 -16.56 -9.47
CA ASN A 106 -4.50 -17.54 -10.40
C ASN A 106 -3.00 -17.34 -10.62
N LEU A 107 -2.25 -16.91 -9.60
CA LEU A 107 -0.79 -16.81 -9.68
C LEU A 107 -0.17 -18.18 -9.98
N LYS A 108 0.77 -18.21 -10.92
CA LYS A 108 1.47 -19.42 -11.38
C LYS A 108 2.97 -19.25 -11.15
N GLU A 109 3.68 -20.36 -11.03
CA GLU A 109 5.13 -20.35 -11.03
C GLU A 109 5.67 -19.60 -12.26
N GLY A 110 6.69 -18.75 -12.04
CA GLY A 110 7.24 -17.89 -13.07
C GLY A 110 6.41 -16.65 -13.40
N TYR A 111 5.36 -16.36 -12.62
CA TYR A 111 4.59 -15.12 -12.77
C TYR A 111 5.47 -13.92 -12.49
N THR A 112 5.40 -12.90 -13.35
CA THR A 112 6.20 -11.68 -13.25
C THR A 112 5.37 -10.50 -12.76
N VAL A 113 6.04 -9.42 -12.34
CA VAL A 113 5.34 -8.14 -12.05
C VAL A 113 4.59 -7.64 -13.30
N LYS A 114 5.12 -7.86 -14.49
CA LYS A 114 4.43 -7.50 -15.74
C LYS A 114 3.12 -8.28 -15.93
N ASN A 115 3.08 -9.57 -15.57
CA ASN A 115 1.84 -10.34 -15.58
C ASN A 115 0.84 -9.80 -14.54
N MET A 116 1.31 -9.40 -13.34
CA MET A 116 0.46 -8.79 -12.32
C MET A 116 -0.12 -7.45 -12.78
N ALA A 117 0.66 -6.67 -13.52
CA ALA A 117 0.20 -5.41 -14.11
C ALA A 117 -0.87 -5.64 -15.18
N GLU A 118 -0.67 -6.65 -16.04
CA GLU A 118 -1.68 -7.04 -17.04
C GLU A 118 -2.98 -7.50 -16.38
N ASP A 119 -2.90 -8.34 -15.34
CA ASP A 119 -4.08 -8.75 -14.57
C ASP A 119 -4.80 -7.54 -13.94
N THR A 120 -4.02 -6.58 -13.43
CA THR A 120 -4.58 -5.35 -12.86
C THR A 120 -5.29 -4.53 -13.93
N ALA A 121 -4.69 -4.36 -15.10
CA ALA A 121 -5.31 -3.67 -16.23
C ALA A 121 -6.59 -4.36 -16.69
N VAL A 122 -6.59 -5.69 -16.81
CA VAL A 122 -7.79 -6.48 -17.15
C VAL A 122 -8.90 -6.30 -16.10
N ALA A 123 -8.54 -6.26 -14.81
CA ALA A 123 -9.50 -6.02 -13.73
C ALA A 123 -10.06 -4.59 -13.79
N MET A 124 -9.21 -3.58 -14.00
CA MET A 124 -9.63 -2.18 -14.18
C MET A 124 -10.60 -2.02 -15.35
N GLU A 125 -10.26 -2.59 -16.51
CA GLU A 125 -11.14 -2.58 -17.69
C GLU A 125 -12.48 -3.28 -17.44
N ALA A 126 -12.49 -4.44 -16.74
CA ALA A 126 -13.71 -5.17 -16.41
C ALA A 126 -14.64 -4.34 -15.50
N LEU A 127 -14.08 -3.48 -14.68
CA LEU A 127 -14.82 -2.54 -13.82
C LEU A 127 -15.07 -1.18 -14.49
N HIS A 128 -14.73 -1.03 -15.78
CA HIS A 128 -14.83 0.21 -16.54
C HIS A 128 -14.04 1.38 -15.95
N ILE A 129 -12.95 1.07 -15.24
CA ILE A 129 -12.01 2.05 -14.71
C ILE A 129 -11.06 2.48 -15.83
N LYS A 130 -10.91 3.77 -15.98
CA LYS A 130 -9.96 4.43 -16.87
C LYS A 130 -9.64 5.80 -16.31
N ASP A 131 -8.51 6.37 -16.73
CA ASP A 131 -8.11 7.71 -16.32
C ASP A 131 -8.12 7.85 -14.79
N ALA A 132 -7.55 6.86 -14.09
CA ALA A 132 -7.54 6.78 -12.64
C ALA A 132 -6.27 7.41 -12.05
N ASP A 133 -6.40 8.07 -10.91
CA ASP A 133 -5.27 8.38 -10.05
C ASP A 133 -4.81 7.09 -9.37
N ILE A 134 -3.51 6.77 -9.44
CA ILE A 134 -2.98 5.50 -8.92
C ILE A 134 -1.94 5.76 -7.84
N PHE A 135 -2.08 5.11 -6.69
CA PHE A 135 -1.03 4.97 -5.69
C PHE A 135 -0.53 3.54 -5.67
N GLY A 136 0.76 3.36 -5.94
CA GLY A 136 1.43 2.06 -5.82
C GLY A 136 2.52 2.08 -4.75
N ALA A 137 2.40 1.21 -3.74
CA ALA A 137 3.39 1.06 -2.68
C ALA A 137 4.27 -0.16 -2.95
N SER A 138 5.61 -0.02 -2.87
CA SER A 138 6.57 -1.13 -2.99
C SER A 138 6.31 -1.97 -4.26
N GLN A 139 6.01 -3.27 -4.17
CA GLN A 139 5.59 -4.09 -5.31
C GLN A 139 4.41 -3.48 -6.08
N GLY A 140 3.47 -2.84 -5.37
CA GLY A 140 2.36 -2.13 -6.02
C GLY A 140 2.83 -0.98 -6.91
N GLY A 141 3.92 -0.30 -6.55
CA GLY A 141 4.59 0.70 -7.38
C GLY A 141 5.23 0.09 -8.63
N MET A 142 5.84 -1.10 -8.51
CA MET A 142 6.36 -1.84 -9.66
C MET A 142 5.23 -2.20 -10.65
N ILE A 143 4.07 -2.62 -10.14
CA ILE A 143 2.88 -2.91 -10.94
C ILE A 143 2.35 -1.64 -11.59
N ALA A 144 2.22 -0.53 -10.82
CA ALA A 144 1.73 0.74 -11.32
C ALA A 144 2.57 1.28 -12.48
N MET A 145 3.91 1.14 -12.41
CA MET A 145 4.80 1.52 -13.50
C MET A 145 4.51 0.73 -14.77
N TYR A 146 4.34 -0.60 -14.72
CA TYR A 146 3.98 -1.38 -15.91
C TYR A 146 2.57 -1.08 -16.41
N VAL A 147 1.59 -0.80 -15.54
CA VAL A 147 0.26 -0.34 -15.97
C VAL A 147 0.39 0.99 -16.74
N ALA A 148 1.18 1.94 -16.24
CA ALA A 148 1.38 3.22 -16.92
C ALA A 148 2.16 3.11 -18.24
N ILE A 149 3.07 2.12 -18.38
CA ILE A 149 3.85 1.85 -19.58
C ILE A 149 2.99 1.18 -20.65
N ASP A 150 2.29 0.12 -20.29
CA ASP A 150 1.60 -0.76 -21.26
C ASP A 150 0.12 -0.35 -21.49
N HIS A 151 -0.52 0.36 -20.52
CA HIS A 151 -1.93 0.79 -20.54
C HIS A 151 -2.09 2.27 -20.11
N PRO A 152 -1.43 3.22 -20.79
CA PRO A 152 -1.42 4.62 -20.36
C PRO A 152 -2.82 5.26 -20.27
N GLU A 153 -3.81 4.74 -21.00
CA GLU A 153 -5.20 5.20 -20.95
C GLU A 153 -5.92 4.89 -19.64
N LEU A 154 -5.37 4.03 -18.82
CA LEU A 154 -5.90 3.70 -17.49
C LEU A 154 -5.43 4.67 -16.41
N VAL A 155 -4.36 5.45 -16.66
CA VAL A 155 -3.65 6.22 -15.64
C VAL A 155 -3.74 7.72 -15.92
N HIS A 156 -4.34 8.47 -14.98
CA HIS A 156 -4.37 9.93 -15.00
C HIS A 156 -3.11 10.51 -14.35
N LYS A 157 -2.86 10.17 -13.07
CA LYS A 157 -1.67 10.54 -12.31
C LYS A 157 -1.21 9.35 -11.47
N MET A 158 0.05 9.34 -11.09
CA MET A 158 0.63 8.24 -10.34
C MET A 158 1.48 8.71 -9.17
N VAL A 159 1.25 8.17 -7.97
CA VAL A 159 2.15 8.29 -6.83
C VAL A 159 2.85 6.95 -6.63
N LEU A 160 4.17 6.99 -6.60
CA LEU A 160 5.04 5.84 -6.38
C LEU A 160 5.65 5.93 -4.98
N GLY A 161 5.24 5.02 -4.09
CA GLY A 161 5.63 4.99 -2.69
C GLY A 161 6.64 3.88 -2.39
N SER A 162 7.80 4.21 -1.81
CA SER A 162 8.81 3.23 -1.35
C SER A 162 9.01 2.09 -2.36
N THR A 163 9.35 2.42 -3.61
CA THR A 163 9.48 1.45 -4.70
C THR A 163 10.77 1.69 -5.50
N LEU A 164 11.08 0.79 -6.41
CA LEU A 164 12.23 0.86 -7.31
C LEU A 164 11.84 0.43 -8.72
N ALA A 165 12.59 0.85 -9.73
CA ALA A 165 12.36 0.48 -11.14
C ALA A 165 13.23 -0.70 -11.60
N LYS A 166 14.24 -1.05 -10.82
CA LYS A 166 15.09 -2.24 -10.99
C LYS A 166 15.65 -2.66 -9.62
N PRO A 167 15.86 -3.96 -9.37
CA PRO A 167 16.49 -4.44 -8.15
C PRO A 167 17.88 -3.84 -7.90
N ASN A 168 18.28 -3.81 -6.65
CA ASN A 168 19.63 -3.52 -6.19
C ASN A 168 20.07 -4.58 -5.18
N ASP A 169 21.36 -4.62 -4.86
CA ASP A 169 21.94 -5.66 -4.00
C ASP A 169 21.25 -5.77 -2.63
N THR A 170 20.83 -4.64 -2.04
CA THR A 170 20.13 -4.62 -0.74
C THR A 170 18.75 -5.26 -0.87
N PHE A 171 18.01 -4.89 -1.91
CA PHE A 171 16.71 -5.45 -2.19
C PHE A 171 16.79 -6.96 -2.43
N ASP A 172 17.72 -7.40 -3.26
CA ASP A 172 17.90 -8.81 -3.56
C ASP A 172 18.25 -9.64 -2.32
N GLN A 173 19.13 -9.14 -1.44
CA GLN A 173 19.50 -9.82 -0.20
C GLN A 173 18.31 -10.01 0.73
N ILE A 174 17.45 -8.99 0.91
CA ILE A 174 16.29 -9.07 1.78
C ILE A 174 15.23 -10.00 1.21
N VAL A 175 14.97 -9.89 -0.10
CA VAL A 175 13.98 -10.76 -0.75
C VAL A 175 14.46 -12.22 -0.77
N ASP A 176 15.76 -12.47 -0.96
CA ASP A 176 16.37 -13.81 -0.85
C ASP A 176 16.17 -14.40 0.56
N GLU A 177 16.37 -13.60 1.62
CA GLU A 177 16.12 -14.03 2.99
C GLU A 177 14.63 -14.41 3.19
N TRP A 178 13.71 -13.56 2.74
CA TRP A 178 12.28 -13.83 2.86
C TRP A 178 11.88 -15.09 2.09
N LEU A 179 12.40 -15.30 0.89
CA LEU A 179 12.17 -16.52 0.10
C LEU A 179 12.65 -17.77 0.83
N GLN A 180 13.88 -17.74 1.38
CA GLN A 180 14.42 -18.87 2.13
C GLN A 180 13.59 -19.21 3.37
N LEU A 181 13.09 -18.20 4.08
CA LEU A 181 12.23 -18.38 5.25
C LEU A 181 10.85 -18.92 4.86
N ALA A 182 10.25 -18.38 3.79
CA ALA A 182 8.97 -18.85 3.27
C ALA A 182 9.03 -20.28 2.74
N GLU A 183 10.08 -20.66 1.99
CA GLU A 183 10.30 -22.01 1.49
C GLU A 183 10.45 -23.05 2.61
N LYS A 184 11.07 -22.65 3.73
CA LYS A 184 11.20 -23.48 4.94
C LYS A 184 9.94 -23.47 5.80
N LYS A 185 8.96 -22.62 5.48
CA LYS A 185 7.78 -22.33 6.31
C LYS A 185 8.16 -21.90 7.72
N ASP A 186 9.27 -21.17 7.85
CA ASP A 186 9.67 -20.54 9.10
C ASP A 186 8.85 -19.26 9.29
N GLU A 187 7.61 -19.44 9.78
CA GLU A 187 6.66 -18.35 9.99
C GLU A 187 7.23 -17.25 10.87
N LYS A 188 7.81 -17.64 12.00
CA LYS A 188 8.37 -16.68 12.94
C LYS A 188 9.50 -15.89 12.31
N GLY A 189 10.47 -16.56 11.69
CA GLY A 189 11.60 -15.91 11.04
C GLY A 189 11.14 -14.96 9.93
N LEU A 190 10.18 -15.40 9.09
CA LEU A 190 9.63 -14.58 8.01
C LEU A 190 8.93 -13.32 8.54
N LEU A 191 8.06 -13.45 9.52
CA LEU A 191 7.31 -12.31 10.07
C LEU A 191 8.23 -11.33 10.82
N GLU A 192 9.21 -11.84 11.59
CA GLU A 192 10.21 -11.01 12.26
C GLU A 192 11.04 -10.22 11.24
N SER A 193 11.63 -10.90 10.25
CA SER A 193 12.44 -10.25 9.22
C SER A 193 11.60 -9.25 8.39
N PHE A 194 10.36 -9.60 8.03
CA PHE A 194 9.48 -8.72 7.28
C PHE A 194 9.16 -7.44 8.07
N VAL A 195 8.71 -7.57 9.31
CA VAL A 195 8.35 -6.45 10.18
C VAL A 195 9.54 -5.55 10.47
N ASP A 196 10.71 -6.15 10.80
CA ASP A 196 11.92 -5.41 11.16
C ASP A 196 12.51 -4.60 9.99
N ASN A 197 12.33 -5.05 8.75
CA ASN A 197 12.81 -4.33 7.57
C ASN A 197 11.80 -3.29 7.05
N VAL A 198 10.50 -3.48 7.30
CA VAL A 198 9.45 -2.57 6.78
C VAL A 198 9.30 -1.33 7.65
N TYR A 199 9.29 -1.47 8.98
CA TYR A 199 8.89 -0.39 9.87
C TYR A 199 10.07 0.35 10.50
N SER A 200 9.81 1.61 10.86
CA SER A 200 10.76 2.46 11.57
C SER A 200 11.05 1.97 12.98
N GLU A 201 12.19 2.37 13.55
CA GLU A 201 12.57 2.06 14.94
C GLU A 201 11.48 2.48 15.95
N ALA A 202 10.83 3.62 15.72
CA ALA A 202 9.77 4.12 16.59
C ALA A 202 8.54 3.19 16.57
N THR A 203 8.11 2.75 15.40
CA THR A 203 7.01 1.80 15.22
C THR A 203 7.37 0.43 15.80
N LEU A 204 8.55 -0.07 15.52
CA LEU A 204 9.04 -1.35 16.08
C LEU A 204 9.07 -1.33 17.60
N LYS A 205 9.58 -0.26 18.19
CA LYS A 205 9.59 -0.11 19.65
C LYS A 205 8.20 -0.15 20.27
N ALA A 206 7.20 0.39 19.59
CA ALA A 206 5.84 0.48 20.12
C ALA A 206 4.98 -0.76 19.79
N TYR A 207 5.16 -1.38 18.63
CA TYR A 207 4.17 -2.31 18.06
C TYR A 207 4.73 -3.59 17.46
N ARG A 208 6.04 -3.84 17.50
CA ARG A 208 6.67 -5.01 16.86
C ARG A 208 5.95 -6.32 17.13
N GLU A 209 5.71 -6.65 18.41
CA GLU A 209 5.05 -7.89 18.80
C GLU A 209 3.60 -7.96 18.30
N THR A 210 2.91 -6.82 18.26
CA THR A 210 1.53 -6.75 17.73
C THR A 210 1.53 -6.96 16.22
N LEU A 211 2.45 -6.35 15.50
CA LEU A 211 2.60 -6.50 14.04
C LEU A 211 2.92 -7.95 13.67
N ILE A 212 3.81 -8.61 14.40
CA ILE A 212 4.13 -10.02 14.20
C ILE A 212 2.90 -10.89 14.48
N SER A 213 2.32 -10.78 15.68
CA SER A 213 1.22 -11.65 16.10
C SER A 213 -0.07 -11.49 15.32
N SER A 214 -0.30 -10.31 14.71
CA SER A 214 -1.46 -10.09 13.85
C SER A 214 -1.33 -10.73 12.47
N ASN A 215 -0.12 -11.15 12.08
CA ASN A 215 0.17 -11.82 10.81
C ASN A 215 0.51 -13.32 10.97
N GLU A 216 0.34 -13.90 12.16
CA GLU A 216 0.51 -15.35 12.39
C GLU A 216 -0.61 -16.16 11.72
N GLY A 217 -0.31 -17.43 11.46
CA GLY A 217 -1.25 -18.40 10.90
C GLY A 217 -1.20 -18.49 9.38
N ILE A 218 0.00 -18.35 8.81
CA ILE A 218 0.25 -18.42 7.35
C ILE A 218 -0.09 -19.83 6.84
N THR A 219 -1.01 -19.91 5.90
CA THR A 219 -1.39 -21.16 5.23
C THR A 219 -0.38 -21.57 4.15
N ASP A 220 -0.42 -22.83 3.75
CA ASP A 220 0.42 -23.34 2.66
C ASP A 220 0.19 -22.60 1.34
N GLU A 221 -1.04 -22.20 1.07
CA GLU A 221 -1.41 -21.43 -0.12
C GLU A 221 -0.84 -20.00 -0.08
N GLU A 222 -0.86 -19.37 1.09
CA GLU A 222 -0.29 -18.04 1.29
C GLU A 222 1.24 -18.06 1.18
N TYR A 223 1.92 -19.10 1.68
CA TYR A 223 3.35 -19.26 1.44
C TYR A 223 3.67 -19.37 -0.05
N GLN A 224 2.93 -20.21 -0.80
CA GLN A 224 3.15 -20.33 -2.24
C GLN A 224 2.89 -19.02 -2.98
N ARG A 225 1.80 -18.33 -2.62
CA ARG A 225 1.47 -17.01 -3.17
C ARG A 225 2.57 -15.99 -2.89
N PHE A 226 3.05 -15.92 -1.65
CA PHE A 226 4.13 -15.02 -1.25
C PHE A 226 5.41 -15.31 -2.02
N ILE A 227 5.82 -16.59 -2.15
CA ILE A 227 7.02 -17.00 -2.89
C ILE A 227 6.94 -16.54 -4.35
N ILE A 228 5.82 -16.77 -5.04
CA ILE A 228 5.65 -16.34 -6.43
C ILE A 228 5.77 -14.81 -6.55
N MET A 229 5.12 -14.06 -5.66
CA MET A 229 5.15 -12.61 -5.69
C MET A 229 6.54 -12.05 -5.37
N ALA A 230 7.26 -12.64 -4.41
CA ALA A 230 8.62 -12.23 -4.04
C ALA A 230 9.62 -12.52 -5.18
N GLN A 231 9.55 -13.69 -5.80
CA GLN A 231 10.35 -14.04 -6.98
C GLN A 231 10.09 -13.09 -8.16
N ALA A 232 8.83 -12.68 -8.35
CA ALA A 232 8.48 -11.70 -9.38
C ALA A 232 9.17 -10.35 -9.16
N CYS A 233 9.34 -9.92 -7.90
CA CYS A 233 10.05 -8.69 -7.57
C CYS A 233 11.53 -8.75 -7.94
N GLN A 234 12.22 -9.89 -7.73
CA GLN A 234 13.64 -10.04 -8.05
C GLN A 234 13.91 -9.99 -9.56
N THR A 235 12.97 -10.46 -10.37
CA THR A 235 13.08 -10.45 -11.84
C THR A 235 12.55 -9.16 -12.48
N PHE A 236 12.04 -8.24 -11.67
CA PHE A 236 11.47 -7.00 -12.14
C PHE A 236 12.54 -6.02 -12.63
N ASN A 237 12.36 -5.47 -13.81
CA ASN A 237 13.17 -4.36 -14.32
C ASN A 237 12.39 -3.62 -15.42
N CYS A 238 11.95 -2.41 -15.13
CA CYS A 238 11.35 -1.52 -16.12
C CYS A 238 12.15 -0.21 -16.32
N TYR A 239 13.35 -0.12 -15.75
CA TYR A 239 14.11 1.13 -15.70
C TYR A 239 14.29 1.79 -17.06
N ASP A 240 14.68 1.01 -18.08
CA ASP A 240 14.89 1.53 -19.43
C ASP A 240 13.57 1.89 -20.16
N GLN A 241 12.42 1.51 -19.58
CA GLN A 241 11.08 1.78 -20.12
C GLN A 241 10.39 2.96 -19.41
N LEU A 242 10.96 3.50 -18.32
CA LEU A 242 10.35 4.60 -17.56
C LEU A 242 10.00 5.80 -18.44
N SER A 243 10.83 6.12 -19.41
CA SER A 243 10.56 7.24 -20.36
C SER A 243 9.29 7.09 -21.19
N SER A 244 8.65 5.90 -21.18
CA SER A 244 7.36 5.66 -21.83
C SER A 244 6.17 6.09 -20.98
N ILE A 245 6.36 6.35 -19.69
CA ILE A 245 5.32 6.84 -18.79
C ILE A 245 4.98 8.29 -19.16
N GLN A 246 3.72 8.56 -19.44
CA GLN A 246 3.24 9.85 -19.94
C GLN A 246 2.46 10.65 -18.89
N CYS A 247 1.95 10.00 -17.86
CA CYS A 247 1.19 10.68 -16.80
C CYS A 247 2.13 11.42 -15.83
N PRO A 248 1.64 12.47 -15.14
CA PRO A 248 2.37 13.07 -14.04
C PRO A 248 2.65 12.06 -12.94
N VAL A 249 3.86 12.11 -12.37
CA VAL A 249 4.33 11.20 -11.31
C VAL A 249 4.85 11.99 -10.12
N LEU A 250 4.50 11.56 -8.90
CA LEU A 250 5.13 11.96 -7.65
C LEU A 250 5.79 10.73 -7.03
N VAL A 251 7.04 10.87 -6.62
CA VAL A 251 7.75 9.81 -5.88
C VAL A 251 7.82 10.18 -4.40
N LEU A 252 7.37 9.26 -3.54
CA LEU A 252 7.44 9.39 -2.10
C LEU A 252 8.26 8.23 -1.52
N GLY A 253 9.33 8.53 -0.77
CA GLY A 253 10.20 7.53 -0.17
C GLY A 253 10.70 7.96 1.20
N ALA A 254 11.59 7.17 1.80
CA ALA A 254 12.24 7.50 3.06
C ALA A 254 13.75 7.38 2.95
N GLU A 255 14.49 8.26 3.65
CA GLU A 255 15.97 8.23 3.68
C GLU A 255 16.51 6.93 4.30
N ASN A 256 15.75 6.33 5.22
CA ASN A 256 16.13 5.11 5.93
C ASN A 256 15.36 3.87 5.47
N ASP A 257 14.90 3.85 4.22
CA ASP A 257 14.30 2.66 3.63
C ASP A 257 15.36 1.55 3.50
N GLN A 258 15.17 0.45 4.23
CA GLN A 258 16.10 -0.66 4.29
C GLN A 258 15.89 -1.68 3.16
N ILE A 259 14.80 -1.58 2.41
CA ILE A 259 14.41 -2.56 1.38
C ILE A 259 14.77 -2.03 -0.02
N VAL A 260 14.07 -0.98 -0.49
CA VAL A 260 14.31 -0.44 -1.83
C VAL A 260 15.39 0.64 -1.84
N THR A 261 15.75 1.14 -0.66
CA THR A 261 16.66 2.25 -0.39
C THR A 261 16.17 3.60 -0.94
N ALA A 262 16.63 4.70 -0.36
CA ALA A 262 16.34 6.03 -0.89
C ALA A 262 16.84 6.19 -2.33
N GLU A 263 17.86 5.44 -2.72
CA GLU A 263 18.45 5.48 -4.07
C GLU A 263 17.46 4.94 -5.12
N GLY A 264 16.68 3.88 -4.80
CA GLY A 264 15.64 3.38 -5.69
C GLY A 264 14.60 4.45 -6.05
N SER A 265 14.12 5.19 -5.05
CA SER A 265 13.20 6.32 -5.25
C SER A 265 13.82 7.46 -6.06
N LYS A 266 15.08 7.82 -5.78
CA LYS A 266 15.81 8.87 -6.52
C LYS A 266 16.00 8.52 -7.98
N GLN A 267 16.38 7.27 -8.28
CA GLN A 267 16.58 6.80 -9.65
C GLN A 267 15.29 6.89 -10.50
N ILE A 268 14.13 6.60 -9.90
CA ILE A 268 12.85 6.77 -10.59
C ILE A 268 12.60 8.25 -10.89
N ALA A 269 12.75 9.11 -9.88
CA ALA A 269 12.47 10.54 -10.02
C ALA A 269 13.40 11.21 -11.04
N GLU A 270 14.68 10.84 -11.05
CA GLU A 270 15.67 11.32 -12.03
C GLU A 270 15.33 10.86 -13.45
N ALA A 271 14.97 9.58 -13.62
CA ALA A 271 14.64 9.03 -14.93
C ALA A 271 13.35 9.60 -15.52
N LEU A 272 12.40 10.00 -14.68
CA LEU A 272 11.12 10.60 -15.09
C LEU A 272 11.12 12.13 -15.07
N ASP A 273 12.19 12.77 -14.58
CA ASP A 273 12.25 14.22 -14.34
C ASP A 273 11.03 14.72 -13.57
N CYS A 274 10.67 14.02 -12.47
CA CYS A 274 9.47 14.27 -11.69
C CYS A 274 9.77 14.65 -10.23
N GLU A 275 8.75 15.15 -9.54
CA GLU A 275 8.86 15.51 -8.13
C GLU A 275 9.13 14.31 -7.25
N ILE A 276 10.02 14.49 -6.27
CA ILE A 276 10.32 13.52 -5.22
C ILE A 276 10.29 14.19 -3.85
N TYR A 277 9.67 13.52 -2.89
CA TYR A 277 9.79 13.86 -1.48
C TYR A 277 10.33 12.66 -0.70
N LEU A 278 11.45 12.86 0.01
CA LEU A 278 12.04 11.86 0.89
C LEU A 278 11.79 12.27 2.35
N TYR A 279 11.06 11.42 3.05
CA TYR A 279 10.95 11.52 4.50
C TYR A 279 12.30 11.26 5.16
N ASP A 280 12.54 11.90 6.29
CA ASP A 280 13.82 11.79 7.00
C ASP A 280 14.07 10.37 7.53
N LYS A 281 15.26 10.16 8.13
CA LYS A 281 15.69 8.85 8.65
C LYS A 281 14.89 8.32 9.86
N ASN A 282 13.90 9.03 10.32
CA ASN A 282 12.98 8.51 11.32
C ASN A 282 11.94 7.56 10.74
N TYR A 283 11.85 7.46 9.40
CA TYR A 283 10.91 6.61 8.67
C TYR A 283 11.65 5.53 7.89
N GLY A 284 11.03 4.34 7.82
CA GLY A 284 11.50 3.21 7.04
C GLY A 284 10.71 3.00 5.74
N HIS A 285 10.75 1.78 5.23
CA HIS A 285 10.04 1.37 4.02
C HIS A 285 8.53 1.61 4.12
N GLY A 286 7.93 1.35 5.30
CA GLY A 286 6.51 1.53 5.58
C GLY A 286 6.06 2.98 5.79
N VAL A 287 6.82 3.98 5.35
CA VAL A 287 6.52 5.41 5.56
C VAL A 287 5.11 5.83 5.12
N TYR A 288 4.56 5.16 4.10
CA TYR A 288 3.19 5.40 3.62
C TYR A 288 2.10 5.11 4.66
N ASP A 289 2.45 4.38 5.71
CA ASP A 289 1.55 4.06 6.82
C ASP A 289 1.91 4.82 8.10
N GLU A 290 3.18 5.18 8.24
CA GLU A 290 3.71 5.79 9.46
C GLU A 290 3.63 7.32 9.45
N ALA A 291 3.83 7.96 8.29
CA ALA A 291 3.86 9.42 8.21
C ALA A 291 2.45 10.00 8.11
N ALA A 292 2.11 10.87 9.07
CA ALA A 292 0.77 11.42 9.20
C ALA A 292 0.33 12.26 7.99
N ASP A 293 1.26 12.91 7.28
CA ASP A 293 0.99 13.75 6.12
C ASP A 293 1.09 13.02 4.78
N TYR A 294 1.43 11.72 4.77
CA TYR A 294 1.68 10.98 3.53
C TYR A 294 0.45 10.96 2.62
N LYS A 295 -0.70 10.62 3.18
CA LYS A 295 -1.96 10.54 2.44
C LYS A 295 -2.42 11.91 1.95
N GLN A 296 -2.16 12.96 2.74
CA GLN A 296 -2.45 14.33 2.33
C GLN A 296 -1.58 14.75 1.14
N ARG A 297 -0.28 14.40 1.11
CA ARG A 297 0.57 14.66 -0.06
C ARG A 297 0.08 13.96 -1.33
N CYS A 298 -0.43 12.73 -1.20
CA CYS A 298 -1.06 12.05 -2.33
C CYS A 298 -2.30 12.83 -2.81
N LEU A 299 -3.17 13.25 -1.88
CA LEU A 299 -4.40 13.98 -2.19
C LEU A 299 -4.09 15.34 -2.82
N ASP A 300 -3.12 16.08 -2.29
CA ASP A 300 -2.69 17.37 -2.82
C ASP A 300 -2.21 17.21 -4.27
N PHE A 301 -1.30 16.26 -4.53
CA PHE A 301 -0.79 15.98 -5.87
C PHE A 301 -1.91 15.58 -6.86
N PHE A 302 -2.85 14.74 -6.46
CA PHE A 302 -3.96 14.35 -7.31
C PHE A 302 -4.96 15.50 -7.57
N SER A 303 -5.00 16.48 -6.67
CA SER A 303 -5.91 17.65 -6.77
C SER A 303 -5.32 18.82 -7.58
N GLU A 304 -4.02 18.83 -7.84
CA GLU A 304 -3.38 19.81 -8.72
C GLU A 304 -3.90 19.70 -10.17
N ASN A 305 -4.05 20.85 -10.88
CA ASN A 305 -4.55 20.88 -12.26
C ASN A 305 -3.43 20.69 -13.27
#